data_eec8f9449dd30d6fe84254aaf9fd4660
#
_entry.id   eec8f9449dd30d6fe84254aaf9fd4660
#
_cell.length_a   1.000
_cell.length_b   1.000
_cell.length_c   1.000
_cell.angle_alpha   90.00
_cell.angle_beta   90.00
_cell.angle_gamma   90.00
#
_symmetry.space_group_name_H-M   'P 1'
#
loop_
_entity.id
_entity.type
_entity.pdbx_description
1 polymer ?
#
loop_
_entity_poly.entity_id
_entity_poly.type
_entity_poly.pdbx_seq_one_letter_code
_entity_poly.pdbx_strand_id
1 'polypeptide(L)'
;GATTLDEYRKHVEKDAALERRFQPIQVKEPSVAHTIEILKGLRDRYETHHRVSITDGALAAAANMADRYVSDRFLPDKAIDLIDEAGSRLRIKRMTAPAELREFDDKIANARKEKESAIDGQDFELAATLRDKEKNLIAEKHEAEKNWKATDLDKVTEVDEELIAQVLSLSTGIPVFKLTEEETARLLRME
;
A
#
# COMPACT_ATOMS: atom_id res chain seq x y z
N GLY A 1 -11.57 28.28 14.52
CA GLY A 1 -10.79 27.13 14.91
C GLY A 1 -11.56 25.84 14.68
N ALA A 2 -10.86 24.71 14.66
CA ALA A 2 -11.44 23.37 14.64
C ALA A 2 -10.82 22.59 15.81
N THR A 3 -11.65 21.79 16.49
CA THR A 3 -11.23 20.97 17.62
C THR A 3 -12.21 19.77 17.77
N THR A 4 -11.86 18.81 18.60
CA THR A 4 -12.76 17.70 18.93
C THR A 4 -13.80 18.13 19.97
N LEU A 5 -14.93 17.41 20.06
CA LEU A 5 -15.96 17.69 21.06
C LEU A 5 -15.42 17.56 22.50
N ASP A 6 -14.52 16.61 22.73
CA ASP A 6 -13.96 16.37 24.05
C ASP A 6 -12.99 17.50 24.47
N GLU A 7 -12.17 17.98 23.54
CA GLU A 7 -11.30 19.15 23.78
C GLU A 7 -12.12 20.42 23.98
N TYR A 8 -13.18 20.61 23.18
CA TYR A 8 -14.08 21.74 23.35
C TYR A 8 -14.69 21.76 24.75
N ARG A 9 -15.26 20.64 25.19
CA ARG A 9 -15.83 20.48 26.54
C ARG A 9 -14.80 20.69 27.63
N LYS A 10 -13.58 20.23 27.42
CA LYS A 10 -12.51 20.30 28.42
C LYS A 10 -11.95 21.72 28.58
N HIS A 11 -11.82 22.46 27.49
CA HIS A 11 -11.05 23.70 27.48
C HIS A 11 -11.86 24.96 27.14
N VAL A 12 -12.94 24.88 26.35
CA VAL A 12 -13.72 26.03 25.90
C VAL A 12 -15.01 26.20 26.68
N GLU A 13 -15.78 25.11 26.85
CA GLU A 13 -17.09 25.13 27.55
C GLU A 13 -16.95 25.51 29.03
N LYS A 14 -15.80 25.24 29.65
CA LYS A 14 -15.54 25.61 31.05
C LYS A 14 -15.14 27.09 31.25
N ASP A 15 -14.77 27.78 30.19
CA ASP A 15 -14.42 29.18 30.22
C ASP A 15 -15.57 30.04 29.68
N ALA A 16 -16.30 30.65 30.59
CA ALA A 16 -17.46 31.50 30.25
C ALA A 16 -17.12 32.69 29.33
N ALA A 17 -15.85 33.12 29.29
CA ALA A 17 -15.43 34.18 28.39
C ALA A 17 -15.21 33.68 26.97
N LEU A 18 -14.74 32.45 26.81
CA LEU A 18 -14.57 31.79 25.51
C LEU A 18 -15.89 31.30 24.97
N GLU A 19 -16.76 30.69 25.79
CA GLU A 19 -18.07 30.19 25.40
C GLU A 19 -18.93 31.27 24.75
N ARG A 20 -18.92 32.49 25.31
CA ARG A 20 -19.70 33.63 24.76
C ARG A 20 -19.17 34.15 23.43
N ARG A 21 -17.89 33.88 23.11
CA ARG A 21 -17.22 34.37 21.90
C ARG A 21 -17.18 33.36 20.76
N PHE A 22 -17.31 32.08 21.07
CA PHE A 22 -17.23 30.98 20.11
C PHE A 22 -18.48 30.13 20.16
N GLN A 23 -19.31 30.24 19.14
CA GLN A 23 -20.46 29.34 18.99
C GLN A 23 -20.01 28.02 18.34
N PRO A 24 -20.28 26.86 18.94
CA PRO A 24 -19.91 25.57 18.37
C PRO A 24 -20.77 25.25 17.14
N ILE A 25 -20.12 24.85 16.08
CA ILE A 25 -20.74 24.29 14.87
C ILE A 25 -20.31 22.84 14.79
N GLN A 26 -21.25 21.95 15.05
CA GLN A 26 -20.99 20.51 14.99
C GLN A 26 -20.98 20.03 13.55
N VAL A 27 -19.85 19.50 13.09
CA VAL A 27 -19.71 18.80 11.81
C VAL A 27 -20.09 17.33 12.03
N LYS A 28 -21.16 16.89 11.37
CA LYS A 28 -21.62 15.50 11.45
C LYS A 28 -20.81 14.60 10.50
N GLU A 29 -20.69 13.34 10.87
CA GLU A 29 -20.12 12.31 9.98
C GLU A 29 -20.95 12.21 8.68
N PRO A 30 -20.30 12.22 7.50
CA PRO A 30 -21.00 12.07 6.22
C PRO A 30 -21.50 10.64 6.04
N SER A 31 -22.55 10.47 5.24
CA SER A 31 -23.01 9.14 4.82
C SER A 31 -21.99 8.49 3.88
N VAL A 32 -22.07 7.16 3.71
CA VAL A 32 -21.23 6.41 2.76
C VAL A 32 -21.34 6.98 1.35
N ALA A 33 -22.56 7.30 0.88
CA ALA A 33 -22.75 7.89 -0.45
C ALA A 33 -22.05 9.25 -0.59
N HIS A 34 -22.16 10.10 0.43
CA HIS A 34 -21.47 11.39 0.42
C HIS A 34 -19.94 11.24 0.53
N THR A 35 -19.47 10.24 1.28
CA THR A 35 -18.04 9.89 1.35
C THR A 35 -17.49 9.49 -0.01
N ILE A 36 -18.22 8.69 -0.80
CA ILE A 36 -17.82 8.33 -2.16
C ILE A 36 -17.62 9.58 -3.04
N GLU A 37 -18.53 10.56 -2.93
CA GLU A 37 -18.38 11.82 -3.68
C GLU A 37 -17.16 12.65 -3.21
N ILE A 38 -16.88 12.67 -1.91
CA ILE A 38 -15.67 13.29 -1.37
C ILE A 38 -14.41 12.59 -1.93
N LEU A 39 -14.38 11.25 -1.92
CA LEU A 39 -13.27 10.46 -2.44
C LEU A 39 -13.04 10.70 -3.95
N LYS A 40 -14.12 10.80 -4.74
CA LYS A 40 -14.03 11.18 -6.16
C LYS A 40 -13.37 12.54 -6.35
N GLY A 41 -13.72 13.51 -5.50
CA GLY A 41 -13.10 14.84 -5.53
C GLY A 41 -11.62 14.86 -5.14
N LEU A 42 -11.17 13.88 -4.37
CA LEU A 42 -9.78 13.74 -3.93
C LEU A 42 -8.93 12.84 -4.84
N ARG A 43 -9.57 12.04 -5.72
CA ARG A 43 -8.93 11.03 -6.57
C ARG A 43 -7.67 11.53 -7.27
N ASP A 44 -7.79 12.60 -8.04
CA ASP A 44 -6.69 13.12 -8.87
C ASP A 44 -5.44 13.45 -8.05
N ARG A 45 -5.64 13.91 -6.81
CA ARG A 45 -4.54 14.25 -5.90
C ARG A 45 -3.80 13.00 -5.43
N TYR A 46 -4.54 11.92 -5.08
CA TYR A 46 -3.96 10.65 -4.64
C TYR A 46 -3.32 9.89 -5.80
N GLU A 47 -3.96 9.88 -6.98
CA GLU A 47 -3.39 9.31 -8.20
C GLU A 47 -2.07 9.97 -8.57
N THR A 48 -2.01 11.30 -8.52
CA THR A 48 -0.78 12.05 -8.80
C THR A 48 0.30 11.78 -7.75
N HIS A 49 -0.08 11.72 -6.45
CA HIS A 49 0.87 11.51 -5.37
C HIS A 49 1.50 10.11 -5.40
N HIS A 50 0.68 9.08 -5.58
CA HIS A 50 1.13 7.69 -5.59
C HIS A 50 1.54 7.20 -6.98
N ARG A 51 1.20 7.92 -8.05
CA ARG A 51 1.40 7.56 -9.45
C ARG A 51 0.70 6.24 -9.81
N VAL A 52 -0.54 6.13 -9.42
CA VAL A 52 -1.44 4.99 -9.64
C VAL A 52 -2.76 5.50 -10.20
N SER A 53 -3.57 4.64 -10.80
CA SER A 53 -4.96 4.93 -11.15
C SER A 53 -5.89 4.33 -10.08
N ILE A 54 -6.98 5.01 -9.74
CA ILE A 54 -7.94 4.55 -8.73
C ILE A 54 -9.29 4.37 -9.38
N THR A 55 -9.80 3.13 -9.38
CA THR A 55 -11.10 2.83 -10.00
C THR A 55 -12.27 3.36 -9.17
N ASP A 56 -13.42 3.59 -9.81
CA ASP A 56 -14.65 3.97 -9.10
C ASP A 56 -15.11 2.88 -8.12
N GLY A 57 -14.88 1.62 -8.49
CA GLY A 57 -15.13 0.48 -7.62
C GLY A 57 -14.30 0.51 -6.34
N ALA A 58 -13.01 0.86 -6.44
CA ALA A 58 -12.14 0.99 -5.28
C ALA A 58 -12.61 2.09 -4.32
N LEU A 59 -13.07 3.24 -4.84
CA LEU A 59 -13.62 4.33 -4.03
C LEU A 59 -14.89 3.89 -3.29
N ALA A 60 -15.79 3.20 -3.98
CA ALA A 60 -17.01 2.65 -3.39
C ALA A 60 -16.70 1.57 -2.35
N ALA A 61 -15.76 0.66 -2.66
CA ALA A 61 -15.31 -0.38 -1.75
C ALA A 61 -14.68 0.22 -0.49
N ALA A 62 -13.79 1.22 -0.63
CA ALA A 62 -13.15 1.88 0.49
C ALA A 62 -14.17 2.52 1.45
N ALA A 63 -15.16 3.25 0.92
CA ALA A 63 -16.20 3.87 1.75
C ALA A 63 -17.09 2.82 2.47
N ASN A 64 -17.57 1.80 1.74
CA ASN A 64 -18.44 0.76 2.31
C ASN A 64 -17.71 -0.13 3.32
N MET A 65 -16.49 -0.57 2.98
CA MET A 65 -15.71 -1.45 3.85
C MET A 65 -15.19 -0.71 5.08
N ALA A 66 -14.77 0.56 4.93
CA ALA A 66 -14.37 1.37 6.08
C ALA A 66 -15.53 1.55 7.05
N ASP A 67 -16.73 1.86 6.56
CA ASP A 67 -17.92 2.02 7.40
C ASP A 67 -18.24 0.75 8.17
N ARG A 68 -18.14 -0.41 7.52
CA ARG A 68 -18.53 -1.70 8.09
C ARG A 68 -17.52 -2.30 9.05
N TYR A 69 -16.21 -2.17 8.77
CA TYR A 69 -15.16 -2.92 9.48
C TYR A 69 -14.22 -2.07 10.33
N VAL A 70 -14.21 -0.74 10.14
CA VAL A 70 -13.39 0.19 10.93
C VAL A 70 -14.27 0.99 11.86
N SER A 71 -14.24 0.65 13.15
CA SER A 71 -15.13 1.24 14.19
C SER A 71 -14.47 2.33 15.04
N ASP A 72 -13.14 2.44 14.99
CA ASP A 72 -12.34 3.35 15.82
C ASP A 72 -12.18 4.76 15.23
N ARG A 73 -12.64 4.97 13.99
CA ARG A 73 -12.57 6.24 13.27
C ARG A 73 -13.87 6.55 12.53
N PHE A 74 -14.01 7.80 12.12
CA PHE A 74 -15.19 8.30 11.42
C PHE A 74 -14.95 8.47 9.92
N LEU A 75 -16.03 8.44 9.13
CA LEU A 75 -16.01 8.86 7.74
C LEU A 75 -15.84 10.40 7.67
N PRO A 76 -15.14 10.93 6.66
CA PRO A 76 -14.52 10.24 5.54
C PRO A 76 -13.11 9.71 5.82
N ASP A 77 -12.47 10.05 6.94
CA ASP A 77 -11.05 9.84 7.21
C ASP A 77 -10.65 8.36 7.08
N LYS A 78 -11.41 7.44 7.67
CA LYS A 78 -11.12 6.00 7.59
C LYS A 78 -11.16 5.43 6.16
N ALA A 79 -11.97 6.01 5.28
CA ALA A 79 -12.02 5.63 3.87
C ALA A 79 -10.86 6.26 3.06
N ILE A 80 -10.49 7.48 3.40
CA ILE A 80 -9.32 8.16 2.83
C ILE A 80 -8.05 7.39 3.18
N ASP A 81 -7.88 6.99 4.44
CA ASP A 81 -6.73 6.20 4.90
C ASP A 81 -6.58 4.88 4.13
N LEU A 82 -7.69 4.18 3.84
CA LEU A 82 -7.64 2.95 3.04
C LEU A 82 -7.13 3.19 1.61
N ILE A 83 -7.56 4.28 0.98
CA ILE A 83 -7.10 4.63 -0.36
C ILE A 83 -5.64 5.04 -0.36
N ASP A 84 -5.22 5.84 0.62
CA ASP A 84 -3.84 6.27 0.77
C ASP A 84 -2.90 5.08 1.01
N GLU A 85 -3.27 4.18 1.91
CA GLU A 85 -2.52 2.94 2.18
C GLU A 85 -2.46 2.01 0.96
N ALA A 86 -3.59 1.85 0.22
CA ALA A 86 -3.61 1.04 -0.99
C ALA A 86 -2.71 1.62 -2.08
N GLY A 87 -2.77 2.92 -2.31
CA GLY A 87 -1.89 3.63 -3.25
C GLY A 87 -0.41 3.52 -2.86
N SER A 88 -0.11 3.69 -1.58
CA SER A 88 1.24 3.56 -1.03
C SER A 88 1.80 2.15 -1.21
N ARG A 89 1.04 1.11 -0.88
CA ARG A 89 1.43 -0.30 -1.04
C ARG A 89 1.68 -0.66 -2.50
N LEU A 90 0.82 -0.20 -3.38
CA LEU A 90 0.97 -0.43 -4.80
C LEU A 90 2.23 0.23 -5.35
N ARG A 91 2.50 1.46 -4.92
CA ARG A 91 3.75 2.17 -5.24
C ARG A 91 4.98 1.43 -4.73
N ILE A 92 4.97 0.95 -3.47
CA ILE A 92 6.08 0.18 -2.88
C ILE A 92 6.28 -1.13 -3.65
N LYS A 93 5.19 -1.87 -3.94
CA LYS A 93 5.25 -3.10 -4.73
C LYS A 93 5.91 -2.88 -6.08
N ARG A 94 5.57 -1.79 -6.74
CA ARG A 94 6.14 -1.36 -8.01
C ARG A 94 7.63 -0.99 -7.89
N MET A 95 8.04 -0.33 -6.81
CA MET A 95 9.45 0.04 -6.58
C MET A 95 10.30 -1.14 -6.09
N THR A 96 9.68 -2.22 -5.65
CA THR A 96 10.39 -3.40 -5.14
C THR A 96 10.84 -4.27 -6.30
N ALA A 97 12.14 -4.46 -6.41
CA ALA A 97 12.74 -5.31 -7.44
C ALA A 97 12.16 -6.74 -7.41
N PRO A 98 11.86 -7.35 -8.56
CA PRO A 98 11.40 -8.73 -8.65
C PRO A 98 12.35 -9.71 -7.95
N ALA A 99 11.81 -10.85 -7.51
CA ALA A 99 12.61 -11.89 -6.85
C ALA A 99 13.80 -12.35 -7.73
N GLU A 100 13.59 -12.39 -9.04
CA GLU A 100 14.63 -12.74 -10.03
C GLU A 100 15.87 -11.84 -9.94
N LEU A 101 15.68 -10.54 -9.71
CA LEU A 101 16.82 -9.61 -9.56
C LEU A 101 17.58 -9.85 -8.24
N ARG A 102 16.91 -10.30 -7.19
CA ARG A 102 17.55 -10.68 -5.92
C ARG A 102 18.37 -11.97 -6.07
N GLU A 103 17.87 -12.92 -6.87
CA GLU A 103 18.63 -14.15 -7.18
C GLU A 103 19.95 -13.86 -7.88
N PHE A 104 20.03 -12.81 -8.71
CA PHE A 104 21.31 -12.38 -9.29
C PHE A 104 22.30 -11.89 -8.22
N ASP A 105 21.82 -11.17 -7.19
CA ASP A 105 22.68 -10.72 -6.09
C ASP A 105 23.27 -11.89 -5.32
N ASP A 106 22.47 -12.92 -5.04
CA ASP A 106 22.93 -14.14 -4.38
C ASP A 106 23.94 -14.91 -5.25
N LYS A 107 23.68 -15.02 -6.56
CA LYS A 107 24.61 -15.68 -7.50
C LYS A 107 25.93 -14.92 -7.61
N ILE A 108 25.90 -13.59 -7.66
CA ILE A 108 27.09 -12.74 -7.69
C ILE A 108 27.88 -12.86 -6.39
N ALA A 109 27.20 -12.85 -5.24
CA ALA A 109 27.83 -13.00 -3.93
C ALA A 109 28.52 -14.36 -3.79
N ASN A 110 27.88 -15.44 -4.26
CA ASN A 110 28.45 -16.77 -4.26
C ASN A 110 29.68 -16.87 -5.21
N ALA A 111 29.55 -16.35 -6.43
CA ALA A 111 30.70 -16.33 -7.40
C ALA A 111 31.88 -15.54 -6.83
N ARG A 112 31.63 -14.44 -6.11
CA ARG A 112 32.67 -13.67 -5.42
C ARG A 112 33.39 -14.48 -4.35
N LYS A 113 32.62 -15.16 -3.51
CA LYS A 113 33.14 -15.99 -2.42
C LYS A 113 33.98 -17.17 -2.98
N GLU A 114 33.48 -17.82 -4.03
CA GLU A 114 34.19 -18.90 -4.70
C GLU A 114 35.50 -18.38 -5.31
N LYS A 115 35.50 -17.20 -5.95
CA LYS A 115 36.69 -16.56 -6.50
C LYS A 115 37.72 -16.24 -5.43
N GLU A 116 37.31 -15.68 -4.28
CA GLU A 116 38.20 -15.41 -3.15
C GLU A 116 38.83 -16.70 -2.63
N SER A 117 38.06 -17.76 -2.47
CA SER A 117 38.55 -19.08 -2.04
C SER A 117 39.55 -19.69 -3.05
N ALA A 118 39.32 -19.52 -4.35
CA ALA A 118 40.24 -19.96 -5.39
C ALA A 118 41.56 -19.18 -5.36
N ILE A 119 41.51 -17.88 -5.07
CA ILE A 119 42.74 -17.05 -4.92
C ILE A 119 43.53 -17.50 -3.68
N ASP A 120 42.87 -17.73 -2.56
CA ASP A 120 43.50 -18.22 -1.32
C ASP A 120 44.11 -19.61 -1.51
N GLY A 121 43.46 -20.45 -2.33
CA GLY A 121 43.99 -21.75 -2.75
C GLY A 121 45.07 -21.72 -3.84
N GLN A 122 45.46 -20.52 -4.30
CA GLN A 122 46.41 -20.30 -5.40
C GLN A 122 46.03 -20.93 -6.75
N ASP A 123 44.73 -21.22 -6.93
CA ASP A 123 44.17 -21.70 -8.22
C ASP A 123 43.77 -20.50 -9.10
N PHE A 124 44.74 -19.93 -9.78
CA PHE A 124 44.56 -18.73 -10.59
C PHE A 124 43.74 -18.99 -11.87
N GLU A 125 43.72 -20.23 -12.36
CA GLU A 125 42.91 -20.59 -13.53
C GLU A 125 41.41 -20.61 -13.17
N LEU A 126 41.06 -21.23 -12.06
CA LEU A 126 39.71 -21.22 -11.54
C LEU A 126 39.28 -19.79 -11.15
N ALA A 127 40.15 -19.00 -10.51
CA ALA A 127 39.87 -17.62 -10.16
C ALA A 127 39.57 -16.74 -11.39
N ALA A 128 40.27 -16.96 -12.50
CA ALA A 128 40.03 -16.26 -13.76
C ALA A 128 38.68 -16.62 -14.37
N THR A 129 38.30 -17.89 -14.39
CA THR A 129 36.96 -18.33 -14.86
C THR A 129 35.83 -17.79 -14.02
N LEU A 130 35.98 -17.78 -12.68
CA LEU A 130 35.00 -17.23 -11.74
C LEU A 130 34.85 -15.71 -11.86
N ARG A 131 35.96 -15.00 -12.16
CA ARG A 131 35.92 -13.56 -12.46
C ARG A 131 35.08 -13.27 -13.71
N ASP A 132 35.26 -14.05 -14.76
CA ASP A 132 34.50 -13.88 -15.99
C ASP A 132 33.03 -14.24 -15.80
N LYS A 133 32.73 -15.27 -14.99
CA LYS A 133 31.38 -15.61 -14.56
C LYS A 133 30.72 -14.47 -13.74
N GLU A 134 31.44 -13.88 -12.77
CA GLU A 134 30.97 -12.73 -12.00
C GLU A 134 30.63 -11.55 -12.92
N LYS A 135 31.51 -11.24 -13.87
CA LYS A 135 31.31 -10.15 -14.83
C LYS A 135 30.08 -10.36 -15.71
N ASN A 136 29.85 -11.60 -16.18
CA ASN A 136 28.67 -11.93 -16.97
C ASN A 136 27.39 -11.81 -16.15
N LEU A 137 27.37 -12.32 -14.93
CA LEU A 137 26.20 -12.19 -14.02
C LEU A 137 25.85 -10.72 -13.70
N ILE A 138 26.86 -9.86 -13.56
CA ILE A 138 26.66 -8.42 -13.36
C ILE A 138 26.05 -7.79 -14.63
N ALA A 139 26.52 -8.17 -15.82
CA ALA A 139 25.97 -7.68 -17.08
C ALA A 139 24.51 -8.12 -17.28
N GLU A 140 24.22 -9.40 -17.04
CA GLU A 140 22.85 -9.96 -17.09
C GLU A 140 21.91 -9.27 -16.11
N LYS A 141 22.35 -9.04 -14.86
CA LYS A 141 21.60 -8.28 -13.86
C LYS A 141 21.28 -6.88 -14.37
N HIS A 142 22.25 -6.17 -14.93
CA HIS A 142 22.06 -4.82 -15.43
C HIS A 142 21.07 -4.76 -16.59
N GLU A 143 21.10 -5.73 -17.51
CA GLU A 143 20.11 -5.85 -18.58
C GLU A 143 18.71 -6.17 -18.04
N ALA A 144 18.61 -7.09 -17.08
CA ALA A 144 17.36 -7.42 -16.42
C ALA A 144 16.75 -6.21 -15.68
N GLU A 145 17.59 -5.43 -14.96
CA GLU A 145 17.15 -4.18 -14.32
C GLU A 145 16.69 -3.14 -15.32
N LYS A 146 17.37 -2.99 -16.44
CA LYS A 146 17.01 -2.05 -17.50
C LYS A 146 15.65 -2.41 -18.11
N ASN A 147 15.47 -3.71 -18.41
CA ASN A 147 14.21 -4.23 -18.96
C ASN A 147 13.07 -4.07 -17.97
N TRP A 148 13.29 -4.37 -16.68
CA TRP A 148 12.31 -4.18 -15.63
C TRP A 148 11.88 -2.70 -15.52
N LYS A 149 12.85 -1.79 -15.43
CA LYS A 149 12.56 -0.34 -15.37
C LYS A 149 11.81 0.16 -16.61
N ALA A 150 12.15 -0.32 -17.79
CA ALA A 150 11.45 0.06 -19.02
C ALA A 150 10.01 -0.46 -19.06
N THR A 151 9.78 -1.70 -18.61
CA THR A 151 8.44 -2.32 -18.59
C THR A 151 7.54 -1.71 -17.49
N ASP A 152 8.13 -1.27 -16.38
CA ASP A 152 7.38 -0.74 -15.23
C ASP A 152 6.92 0.71 -15.43
N LEU A 153 7.61 1.47 -16.28
CA LEU A 153 7.23 2.85 -16.61
C LEU A 153 5.93 2.92 -17.43
N ASP A 154 5.61 1.90 -18.21
CA ASP A 154 4.44 1.87 -19.10
C ASP A 154 3.18 1.24 -18.47
N LYS A 155 3.29 0.57 -17.33
CA LYS A 155 2.14 -0.04 -16.67
C LYS A 155 1.53 0.94 -15.67
N VAL A 156 0.41 1.55 -16.03
CA VAL A 156 -0.49 2.21 -15.06
C VAL A 156 -1.06 1.12 -14.18
N THR A 157 -0.61 1.09 -12.94
CA THR A 157 -1.09 0.10 -11.96
C THR A 157 -2.33 0.66 -11.30
N GLU A 158 -3.42 -0.11 -11.32
CA GLU A 158 -4.73 0.33 -10.84
C GLU A 158 -4.98 -0.16 -9.40
N VAL A 159 -5.53 0.72 -8.59
CA VAL A 159 -6.12 0.38 -7.29
C VAL A 159 -7.55 -0.08 -7.57
N ASP A 160 -7.82 -1.34 -7.31
CA ASP A 160 -9.11 -2.00 -7.47
C ASP A 160 -9.76 -2.35 -6.12
N GLU A 161 -10.96 -2.91 -6.16
CA GLU A 161 -11.70 -3.33 -4.98
C GLU A 161 -10.98 -4.44 -4.18
N GLU A 162 -10.30 -5.33 -4.89
CA GLU A 162 -9.58 -6.44 -4.28
C GLU A 162 -8.41 -5.95 -3.45
N LEU A 163 -7.65 -4.98 -3.96
CA LEU A 163 -6.55 -4.36 -3.23
C LEU A 163 -7.04 -3.63 -1.97
N ILE A 164 -8.17 -2.93 -2.05
CA ILE A 164 -8.80 -2.30 -0.89
C ILE A 164 -9.17 -3.34 0.17
N ALA A 165 -9.77 -4.47 -0.24
CA ALA A 165 -10.12 -5.56 0.67
C ALA A 165 -8.86 -6.20 1.30
N GLN A 166 -7.78 -6.37 0.55
CA GLN A 166 -6.50 -6.86 1.07
C GLN A 166 -5.90 -5.91 2.11
N VAL A 167 -5.88 -4.61 1.83
CA VAL A 167 -5.37 -3.58 2.75
C VAL A 167 -6.18 -3.58 4.04
N LEU A 168 -7.49 -3.60 3.95
CA LEU A 168 -8.37 -3.65 5.10
C LEU A 168 -8.15 -4.91 5.93
N SER A 169 -8.01 -6.08 5.29
CA SER A 169 -7.71 -7.34 5.96
C SER A 169 -6.41 -7.29 6.75
N LEU A 170 -5.38 -6.66 6.19
CA LEU A 170 -4.09 -6.52 6.86
C LEU A 170 -4.16 -5.53 8.05
N SER A 171 -4.97 -4.48 7.93
CA SER A 171 -5.12 -3.47 8.98
C SER A 171 -6.00 -3.94 10.13
N THR A 172 -7.08 -4.67 9.83
CA THR A 172 -8.06 -5.12 10.84
C THR A 172 -7.84 -6.55 11.33
N GLY A 173 -7.08 -7.36 10.58
CA GLY A 173 -6.95 -8.80 10.81
C GLY A 173 -8.16 -9.62 10.33
N ILE A 174 -9.18 -8.99 9.73
CA ILE A 174 -10.39 -9.65 9.24
C ILE A 174 -10.18 -10.07 7.79
N PRO A 175 -10.26 -11.35 7.41
CA PRO A 175 -10.02 -11.82 6.04
C PRO A 175 -11.20 -11.51 5.10
N VAL A 176 -11.45 -10.24 4.81
CA VAL A 176 -12.59 -9.74 4.02
C VAL A 176 -12.61 -10.30 2.59
N PHE A 177 -11.44 -10.57 2.01
CA PHE A 177 -11.28 -11.06 0.63
C PHE A 177 -11.44 -12.58 0.46
N LYS A 178 -11.51 -13.34 1.57
CA LYS A 178 -11.61 -14.82 1.55
C LYS A 178 -13.03 -15.37 1.63
N LEU A 179 -14.02 -14.51 1.76
CA LEU A 179 -15.42 -14.94 1.73
C LEU A 179 -15.82 -15.17 0.26
N THR A 180 -15.42 -16.29 -0.29
CA THR A 180 -15.91 -16.75 -1.60
C THR A 180 -17.41 -17.01 -1.53
N GLU A 181 -18.11 -16.96 -2.68
CA GLU A 181 -19.54 -17.30 -2.76
C GLU A 181 -19.85 -18.66 -2.13
N GLU A 182 -18.93 -19.62 -2.23
CA GLU A 182 -19.05 -20.95 -1.60
C GLU A 182 -19.05 -20.90 -0.07
N GLU A 183 -18.22 -20.04 0.54
CA GLU A 183 -18.17 -19.87 2.00
C GLU A 183 -19.41 -19.12 2.51
N THR A 184 -19.88 -18.13 1.78
CA THR A 184 -21.14 -17.43 2.08
C THR A 184 -22.33 -18.39 2.02
N ALA A 185 -22.41 -19.23 0.99
CA ALA A 185 -23.44 -20.27 0.86
C ALA A 185 -23.33 -21.34 1.96
N ARG A 186 -22.11 -21.62 2.43
CA ARG A 186 -21.87 -22.59 3.51
C ARG A 186 -22.25 -22.01 4.88
N LEU A 187 -21.99 -20.73 5.13
CA LEU A 187 -22.42 -20.01 6.34
C LEU A 187 -23.95 -19.91 6.41
N LEU A 188 -24.61 -19.64 5.28
CA LEU A 188 -26.08 -19.59 5.21
C LEU A 188 -26.75 -20.96 5.43
N ARG A 189 -26.02 -22.08 5.30
CA ARG A 189 -26.53 -23.45 5.59
C ARG A 189 -26.25 -23.91 7.02
N MET A 190 -25.57 -23.09 7.83
CA MET A 190 -25.27 -23.40 9.22
C MET A 190 -26.39 -22.98 10.20
N GLU A 191 -27.48 -22.36 9.70
CA GLU A 191 -28.75 -22.21 10.38
C GLU A 191 -29.69 -23.39 10.00
#